data_6a6e8d1eef077e57dd8ae38cda69fc8a
#
_entry.id   6a6e8d1eef077e57dd8ae38cda69fc8a
#
_cell.length_a   1.000
_cell.length_b   1.000
_cell.length_c   1.000
_cell.angle_alpha   90.00
_cell.angle_beta   90.00
_cell.angle_gamma   90.00
#
_symmetry.space_group_name_H-M   'P 1'
#
loop_
_entity.id
_entity.type
_entity.pdbx_description
1 polymer ?
#
loop_
_entity_poly.entity_id
_entity_poly.type
_entity_poly.pdbx_seq_one_letter_code
_entity_poly.pdbx_strand_id
1 'polypeptide(L)'
;MSTNDVANKLIERCREGKFLEAINDLYDDSIVSQEMPGMPNETSTGIKAVYQKSEDWINNVQEFHTAKVSEPMVAGNHFSMRMSFDVTFKDRGRQQMDELCVYEVKDGKIVREQFFYSF
;
A
#
# COMPACT_ATOMS: atom_id res chain seq x y z
N MET A 1 16.41 7.04 -8.00
CA MET A 1 16.40 6.78 -6.54
C MET A 1 16.69 5.31 -6.28
N SER A 2 17.40 5.03 -5.20
CA SER A 2 17.68 3.67 -4.76
C SER A 2 16.42 3.02 -4.17
N THR A 3 16.48 1.70 -3.97
CA THR A 3 15.40 0.98 -3.26
C THR A 3 15.19 1.55 -1.86
N ASN A 4 16.28 1.87 -1.15
CA ASN A 4 16.20 2.49 0.18
C ASN A 4 15.49 3.84 0.13
N ASP A 5 15.79 4.67 -0.86
CA ASP A 5 15.14 5.98 -1.01
C ASP A 5 13.64 5.85 -1.26
N VAL A 6 13.25 4.93 -2.14
CA VAL A 6 11.84 4.67 -2.45
C VAL A 6 11.12 4.16 -1.21
N ALA A 7 11.71 3.20 -0.49
CA ALA A 7 11.13 2.64 0.73
C ALA A 7 10.91 3.72 1.78
N ASN A 8 11.90 4.56 2.03
CA ASN A 8 11.80 5.63 3.03
C ASN A 8 10.73 6.66 2.64
N LYS A 9 10.64 7.02 1.37
CA LYS A 9 9.61 7.96 0.90
C LYS A 9 8.21 7.38 1.00
N LEU A 10 8.04 6.10 0.66
CA LEU A 10 6.73 5.45 0.77
C LEU A 10 6.27 5.43 2.23
N ILE A 11 7.15 5.05 3.15
CA ILE A 11 6.82 5.01 4.58
C ILE A 11 6.46 6.40 5.09
N GLU A 12 7.22 7.43 4.71
CA GLU A 12 6.93 8.81 5.10
C GLU A 12 5.53 9.23 4.63
N ARG A 13 5.21 8.98 3.36
CA ARG A 13 3.89 9.29 2.79
C ARG A 13 2.76 8.55 3.52
N CYS A 14 2.96 7.25 3.76
CA CYS A 14 1.95 6.44 4.45
C CYS A 14 1.72 6.90 5.89
N ARG A 15 2.78 7.26 6.61
CA ARG A 15 2.67 7.80 7.97
C ARG A 15 1.93 9.12 8.02
N GLU A 16 2.01 9.91 6.95
CA GLU A 16 1.29 11.18 6.82
C GLU A 16 -0.13 11.01 6.28
N GLY A 17 -0.54 9.77 5.96
CA GLY A 17 -1.85 9.51 5.36
C GLY A 17 -1.94 9.90 3.89
N LYS A 18 -0.81 10.12 3.23
CA LYS A 18 -0.74 10.58 1.84
C LYS A 18 -0.60 9.39 0.88
N PHE A 19 -1.53 8.44 0.95
CA PHE A 19 -1.48 7.20 0.17
C PHE A 19 -1.59 7.45 -1.34
N LEU A 20 -2.48 8.35 -1.76
CA LEU A 20 -2.68 8.64 -3.19
C LEU A 20 -1.50 9.41 -3.77
N GLU A 21 -0.94 10.35 -3.02
CA GLU A 21 0.27 11.06 -3.45
C GLU A 21 1.45 10.11 -3.59
N ALA A 22 1.56 9.10 -2.72
CA ALA A 22 2.59 8.09 -2.81
C ALA A 22 2.50 7.31 -4.13
N ILE A 23 1.29 6.94 -4.54
CA ILE A 23 1.07 6.25 -5.81
C ILE A 23 1.54 7.13 -6.97
N ASN A 24 1.11 8.39 -7.00
CA ASN A 24 1.49 9.31 -8.08
C ASN A 24 3.00 9.55 -8.16
N ASP A 25 3.68 9.64 -7.00
CA ASP A 25 5.08 10.00 -6.96
C ASP A 25 6.03 8.82 -7.13
N LEU A 26 5.65 7.63 -6.64
CA LEU A 26 6.58 6.52 -6.49
C LEU A 26 6.26 5.29 -7.34
N TYR A 27 5.05 5.17 -7.86
CA TYR A 27 4.63 3.98 -8.61
C TYR A 27 4.89 4.15 -10.11
N ASP A 28 5.34 3.07 -10.75
CA ASP A 28 5.47 3.02 -12.20
C ASP A 28 4.10 2.90 -12.87
N ASP A 29 3.99 3.40 -14.10
CA ASP A 29 2.73 3.30 -14.86
C ASP A 29 2.26 1.86 -15.06
N SER A 30 3.19 0.91 -15.10
CA SER A 30 2.92 -0.52 -15.30
C SER A 30 2.76 -1.30 -14.00
N ILE A 31 2.60 -0.63 -12.87
CA ILE A 31 2.48 -1.26 -11.55
C ILE A 31 1.48 -2.41 -11.54
N VAL A 32 1.83 -3.51 -10.86
CA VAL A 32 0.93 -4.62 -10.57
C VAL A 32 0.72 -4.68 -9.06
N SER A 33 -0.53 -4.69 -8.64
CA SER A 33 -0.90 -4.78 -7.23
C SER A 33 -1.67 -6.08 -6.99
N GLN A 34 -1.18 -6.86 -6.02
CA GLN A 34 -1.70 -8.19 -5.73
C GLN A 34 -2.27 -8.25 -4.32
N GLU A 35 -3.56 -8.56 -4.21
CA GLU A 35 -4.24 -8.83 -2.94
C GLU A 35 -4.20 -10.32 -2.62
N MET A 36 -4.72 -10.71 -1.45
CA MET A 36 -4.87 -12.11 -1.08
C MET A 36 -5.88 -12.81 -2.01
N PRO A 37 -5.70 -14.12 -2.30
CA PRO A 37 -6.61 -14.85 -3.16
C PRO A 37 -8.07 -14.74 -2.71
N GLY A 38 -8.97 -14.53 -3.66
CA GLY A 38 -10.41 -14.43 -3.40
C GLY A 38 -10.92 -13.04 -3.02
N MET A 39 -10.02 -12.09 -2.85
CA MET A 39 -10.42 -10.71 -2.54
C MET A 39 -10.89 -9.98 -3.80
N PRO A 40 -11.82 -9.00 -3.65
CA PRO A 40 -12.15 -8.10 -4.76
C PRO A 40 -10.88 -7.42 -5.27
N ASN A 41 -10.75 -7.29 -6.59
CA ASN A 41 -9.55 -6.72 -7.21
C ASN A 41 -8.30 -7.47 -6.80
N GLU A 42 -8.35 -8.80 -6.82
CA GLU A 42 -7.23 -9.65 -6.42
C GLU A 42 -5.95 -9.25 -7.13
N THR A 43 -6.01 -8.96 -8.44
CA THR A 43 -4.89 -8.43 -9.22
C THR A 43 -5.34 -7.17 -9.95
N SER A 44 -4.63 -6.07 -9.73
CA SER A 44 -4.86 -4.82 -10.44
C SER A 44 -3.60 -4.45 -11.22
N THR A 45 -3.74 -4.12 -12.49
CA THR A 45 -2.62 -3.79 -13.37
C THR A 45 -2.76 -2.37 -13.90
N GLY A 46 -1.68 -1.61 -13.82
CA GLY A 46 -1.62 -0.23 -14.27
C GLY A 46 -1.95 0.77 -13.19
N ILE A 47 -1.31 1.93 -13.28
CA ILE A 47 -1.40 2.95 -12.21
C ILE A 47 -2.82 3.47 -12.01
N LYS A 48 -3.62 3.55 -13.07
CA LYS A 48 -5.01 4.03 -12.95
C LYS A 48 -5.86 3.07 -12.12
N ALA A 49 -5.75 1.76 -12.39
CA ALA A 49 -6.50 0.75 -11.65
C ALA A 49 -6.06 0.70 -10.18
N VAL A 50 -4.76 0.79 -9.92
CA VAL A 50 -4.20 0.77 -8.57
C VAL A 50 -4.61 2.02 -7.80
N TYR A 51 -4.55 3.18 -8.44
CA TYR A 51 -5.00 4.44 -7.83
C TYR A 51 -6.48 4.37 -7.47
N GLN A 52 -7.33 3.89 -8.39
CA GLN A 52 -8.77 3.78 -8.16
C GLN A 52 -9.09 2.82 -7.01
N LYS A 53 -8.39 1.68 -6.95
CA LYS A 53 -8.56 0.73 -5.84
C LYS A 53 -8.25 1.39 -4.49
N SER A 54 -7.18 2.16 -4.42
CA SER A 54 -6.78 2.86 -3.19
C SER A 54 -7.75 3.98 -2.85
N GLU A 55 -8.21 4.72 -3.84
CA GLU A 55 -9.19 5.80 -3.65
C GLU A 55 -10.52 5.24 -3.11
N ASP A 56 -10.98 4.11 -3.67
CA ASP A 56 -12.21 3.46 -3.21
C ASP A 56 -12.08 3.00 -1.76
N TRP A 57 -10.92 2.45 -1.39
CA TRP A 57 -10.65 2.04 -0.01
C TRP A 57 -10.68 3.23 0.94
N ILE A 58 -9.98 4.32 0.60
CA ILE A 58 -9.93 5.54 1.40
C ILE A 58 -11.33 6.15 1.54
N ASN A 59 -12.08 6.21 0.45
CA ASN A 59 -13.44 6.78 0.47
C ASN A 59 -14.42 5.95 1.32
N ASN A 60 -14.14 4.66 1.51
CA ASN A 60 -14.94 3.79 2.37
C ASN A 60 -14.56 3.91 3.85
N VAL A 61 -13.45 4.55 4.17
CA VAL A 61 -13.04 4.79 5.56
C VAL A 61 -13.78 6.00 6.10
N GLN A 62 -14.55 5.77 7.17
CA GLN A 62 -15.23 6.84 7.89
C GLN A 62 -14.28 7.53 8.88
N GLU A 63 -13.44 6.74 9.57
CA GLU A 63 -12.51 7.26 10.55
C GLU A 63 -11.29 6.34 10.69
N PHE A 64 -10.10 6.94 10.75
CA PHE A 64 -8.87 6.27 11.16
C PHE A 64 -8.68 6.49 12.66
N HIS A 65 -8.76 5.44 13.46
CA HIS A 65 -8.50 5.52 14.91
C HIS A 65 -7.01 5.45 15.20
N THR A 66 -6.33 4.50 14.59
CA THR A 66 -4.86 4.41 14.61
C THR A 66 -4.34 3.92 13.27
N ALA A 67 -3.14 4.36 12.92
CA ALA A 67 -2.43 3.91 11.74
C ALA A 67 -0.95 3.83 12.09
N LYS A 68 -0.36 2.64 11.93
CA LYS A 68 1.05 2.40 12.22
C LYS A 68 1.73 1.81 11.00
N VAL A 69 2.90 2.34 10.67
CA VAL A 69 3.74 1.86 9.57
C VAL A 69 5.12 1.58 10.14
N SER A 70 5.59 0.36 9.98
CA SER A 70 6.90 -0.05 10.50
C SER A 70 8.04 0.56 9.68
N GLU A 71 9.28 0.44 10.21
CA GLU A 71 10.48 0.69 9.42
C GLU A 71 10.57 -0.34 8.30
N PRO A 72 11.23 0.00 7.17
CA PRO A 72 11.36 -0.93 6.06
C PRO A 72 12.43 -1.99 6.32
N MET A 73 12.25 -3.15 5.71
CA MET A 73 13.28 -4.16 5.59
C MET A 73 13.62 -4.26 4.10
N VAL A 74 14.86 -3.92 3.75
CA VAL A 74 15.29 -3.78 2.35
C VAL A 74 16.29 -4.89 2.00
N ALA A 75 16.06 -5.54 0.87
CA ALA A 75 16.97 -6.54 0.31
C ALA A 75 16.99 -6.39 -1.22
N GLY A 76 18.13 -5.97 -1.78
CA GLY A 76 18.28 -5.77 -3.21
C GLY A 76 17.27 -4.77 -3.76
N ASN A 77 16.43 -5.20 -4.68
CA ASN A 77 15.40 -4.39 -5.31
C ASN A 77 14.00 -4.59 -4.68
N HIS A 78 13.94 -5.22 -3.51
CA HIS A 78 12.70 -5.42 -2.77
C HIS A 78 12.76 -4.79 -1.39
N PHE A 79 11.60 -4.40 -0.87
CA PHE A 79 11.46 -4.02 0.53
C PHE A 79 10.08 -4.44 1.04
N SER A 80 9.99 -4.58 2.35
CA SER A 80 8.75 -4.90 3.03
C SER A 80 8.53 -3.95 4.20
N MET A 81 7.26 -3.81 4.59
CA MET A 81 6.88 -3.10 5.79
C MET A 81 5.57 -3.67 6.32
N ARG A 82 5.30 -3.42 7.61
CA ARG A 82 4.05 -3.80 8.25
C ARG A 82 3.18 -2.56 8.39
N MET A 83 1.93 -2.67 7.95
CA MET A 83 0.91 -1.64 8.21
C MET A 83 -0.17 -2.20 9.12
N SER A 84 -0.49 -1.46 10.17
CA SER A 84 -1.55 -1.82 11.12
C SER A 84 -2.50 -0.66 11.23
N PHE A 85 -3.78 -0.93 10.99
CA PHE A 85 -4.84 0.08 11.06
C PHE A 85 -5.93 -0.34 12.01
N ASP A 86 -6.47 0.62 12.75
CA ASP A 86 -7.74 0.50 13.43
C ASP A 86 -8.64 1.56 12.79
N VAL A 87 -9.60 1.10 12.00
CA VAL A 87 -10.43 1.98 11.17
C VAL A 87 -11.90 1.63 11.29
N THR A 88 -12.77 2.62 11.09
CA THR A 88 -14.19 2.39 10.90
C THR A 88 -14.54 2.60 9.42
N PHE A 89 -15.06 1.56 8.78
CA PHE A 89 -15.55 1.64 7.41
C PHE A 89 -17.03 2.03 7.39
N LYS A 90 -17.44 2.70 6.32
CA LYS A 90 -18.83 3.13 6.15
C LYS A 90 -19.79 1.95 5.99
N ASP A 91 -19.33 0.85 5.36
CA ASP A 91 -20.17 -0.29 5.01
C ASP A 91 -20.12 -1.45 6.01
N ARG A 92 -19.06 -1.58 6.82
CA ARG A 92 -18.88 -2.76 7.69
C ARG A 92 -18.39 -2.45 9.11
N GLY A 93 -18.35 -1.18 9.49
CA GLY A 93 -18.00 -0.77 10.85
C GLY A 93 -16.52 -0.84 11.16
N ARG A 94 -16.19 -0.93 12.45
CA ARG A 94 -14.83 -0.86 12.95
C ARG A 94 -14.09 -2.18 12.75
N GLN A 95 -12.89 -2.10 12.17
CA GLN A 95 -12.03 -3.23 11.87
C GLN A 95 -10.60 -2.95 12.27
N GLN A 96 -9.92 -3.98 12.76
CA GLN A 96 -8.46 -3.94 12.93
C GLN A 96 -7.84 -4.68 11.76
N MET A 97 -6.88 -4.04 11.10
CA MET A 97 -6.19 -4.60 9.94
C MET A 97 -4.71 -4.65 10.24
N ASP A 98 -4.09 -5.78 9.94
CA ASP A 98 -2.66 -5.98 10.13
C ASP A 98 -2.14 -6.70 8.90
N GLU A 99 -1.24 -6.06 8.17
CA GLU A 99 -0.78 -6.60 6.90
C GLU A 99 0.72 -6.43 6.70
N LEU A 100 1.29 -7.37 5.98
CA LEU A 100 2.65 -7.30 5.48
C LEU A 100 2.58 -6.87 4.01
N CYS A 101 3.32 -5.81 3.69
CA CYS A 101 3.36 -5.24 2.35
C CYS A 101 4.75 -5.48 1.75
N VAL A 102 4.80 -6.05 0.56
CA VAL A 102 6.06 -6.36 -0.13
C VAL A 102 6.08 -5.62 -1.46
N TYR A 103 7.18 -4.92 -1.73
CA TYR A 103 7.32 -4.08 -2.92
C TYR A 103 8.57 -4.44 -3.71
N GLU A 104 8.45 -4.35 -5.03
CA GLU A 104 9.59 -4.46 -5.95
C GLU A 104 9.83 -3.10 -6.60
N VAL A 105 11.10 -2.69 -6.65
CA VAL A 105 11.55 -1.41 -7.22
C VAL A 105 12.38 -1.67 -8.45
N LYS A 106 12.11 -0.92 -9.52
CA LYS A 106 12.89 -0.95 -10.75
C LYS A 106 13.02 0.47 -11.27
N ASP A 107 14.25 0.88 -11.58
CA ASP A 107 14.55 2.22 -12.10
C ASP A 107 13.95 3.34 -11.22
N GLY A 108 14.02 3.16 -9.90
CA GLY A 108 13.56 4.16 -8.94
C GLY A 108 12.04 4.26 -8.77
N LYS A 109 11.28 3.31 -9.31
CA LYS A 109 9.82 3.26 -9.20
C LYS A 109 9.36 1.91 -8.70
N ILE A 110 8.22 1.89 -8.02
CA ILE A 110 7.59 0.66 -7.56
C ILE A 110 6.86 0.03 -8.75
N VAL A 111 7.25 -1.18 -9.11
CA VAL A 111 6.66 -1.92 -10.24
C VAL A 111 5.73 -3.04 -9.80
N ARG A 112 5.79 -3.44 -8.53
CA ARG A 112 4.91 -4.46 -7.96
C ARG A 112 4.72 -4.21 -6.48
N GLU A 113 3.48 -4.42 -6.01
CA GLU A 113 3.16 -4.49 -4.59
C GLU A 113 2.32 -5.73 -4.33
N GLN A 114 2.52 -6.36 -3.18
CA GLN A 114 1.74 -7.53 -2.77
C GLN A 114 1.47 -7.44 -1.27
N PHE A 115 0.23 -7.73 -0.90
CA PHE A 115 -0.24 -7.62 0.48
C PHE A 115 -0.58 -9.00 1.03
N PHE A 116 -0.18 -9.23 2.28
CA PHE A 116 -0.42 -10.48 2.99
C PHE A 116 -1.13 -10.17 4.30
N TYR A 117 -2.30 -10.73 4.50
CA TYR A 117 -3.11 -10.56 5.69
C TYR A 117 -4.05 -11.75 5.85
N SER A 118 -4.60 -11.92 7.06
CA SER A 118 -5.56 -12.98 7.36
C SER A 118 -6.94 -12.36 7.62
N PHE A 119 -7.96 -13.11 7.30
CA PHE A 119 -9.33 -12.67 7.58
C PHE A 119 -9.90 -13.45 8.76
#